data_38a678e4d564f7ed7c352956d0f487ec
#
_entry.id   38a678e4d564f7ed7c352956d0f487ec
#
_cell.length_a   1.000
_cell.length_b   1.000
_cell.length_c   1.000
_cell.angle_alpha   90.00
_cell.angle_beta   90.00
_cell.angle_gamma   90.00
#
_symmetry.space_group_name_H-M   'P 1'
#
loop_
_entity.id
_entity.type
_entity.pdbx_description
1 polymer ?
#
loop_
_entity_poly.entity_id
_entity_poly.type
_entity_poly.pdbx_seq_one_letter_code
_entity_poly.pdbx_strand_id
1 'polypeptide(L)'
;MTDRTTPARTGRLKVPGATLYYEVRGEGPLLLMMPGGSADAGIYDRMAAQLADRWTVAAFDPRGYSRSVLDGETGDQRVEVQSEDAYRLIDLLSPDGGPAAVFGSSSSAVVALDLLTRHPERLHRVIAHEPPVVELLPDPEQGRKLFAAVRDSYRRDGVVAALATMTEGLTGQEAERPAEGERRARADRAARGGHRAAAEPSPYEAEVFRRMRANLPVFLEHVLCPFSSYVPDLEALGYGAQKLTIGVGRDSRTLLTAIPGARLVDKVGGRLVEFPGGHTGCTEDPDAFAARLREALLDPPLPR
;
A
#
# COMPACT_ATOMS: atom_id res chain seq x y z
N MET A 1 13.93 -13.11 -25.11
CA MET A 1 14.31 -12.01 -24.24
C MET A 1 14.66 -12.61 -22.90
N THR A 2 15.93 -12.63 -22.55
CA THR A 2 16.43 -13.20 -21.31
C THR A 2 15.96 -12.33 -20.15
N ASP A 3 15.22 -12.95 -19.23
CA ASP A 3 14.79 -12.37 -17.97
C ASP A 3 16.04 -11.95 -17.15
N ARG A 4 16.38 -10.65 -17.19
CA ARG A 4 17.51 -10.05 -16.47
C ARG A 4 17.03 -9.45 -15.14
N THR A 5 16.22 -10.17 -14.41
CA THR A 5 15.87 -9.75 -13.04
C THR A 5 17.06 -10.05 -12.12
N THR A 6 17.78 -9.00 -11.73
CA THR A 6 18.77 -9.12 -10.66
C THR A 6 18.06 -9.66 -9.41
N PRO A 7 18.51 -10.80 -8.85
CA PRO A 7 17.86 -11.35 -7.66
C PRO A 7 17.91 -10.35 -6.51
N ALA A 8 16.84 -10.30 -5.71
CA ALA A 8 16.79 -9.45 -4.55
C ALA A 8 17.87 -9.87 -3.53
N ARG A 9 18.59 -8.90 -3.00
CA ARG A 9 19.36 -9.08 -1.77
C ARG A 9 18.37 -8.98 -0.61
N THR A 10 18.46 -9.85 0.36
CA THR A 10 17.54 -9.85 1.53
C THR A 10 18.30 -9.56 2.81
N GLY A 11 17.61 -8.98 3.76
CA GLY A 11 18.17 -8.70 5.07
C GLY A 11 17.11 -8.69 6.17
N ARG A 12 17.60 -8.52 7.39
CA ARG A 12 16.76 -8.35 8.58
C ARG A 12 17.26 -7.15 9.38
N LEU A 13 16.32 -6.34 9.87
CA LEU A 13 16.58 -5.20 10.73
C LEU A 13 15.91 -5.42 12.07
N LYS A 14 16.68 -5.41 13.15
CA LYS A 14 16.14 -5.36 14.50
C LYS A 14 15.66 -3.96 14.81
N VAL A 15 14.38 -3.85 15.18
CA VAL A 15 13.72 -2.61 15.61
C VAL A 15 13.09 -2.84 17.00
N PRO A 16 12.68 -1.81 17.73
CA PRO A 16 11.96 -1.98 18.97
C PRO A 16 10.69 -2.81 18.78
N GLY A 17 10.62 -3.96 19.46
CA GLY A 17 9.47 -4.87 19.45
C GLY A 17 9.31 -5.77 18.22
N ALA A 18 10.25 -5.73 17.26
CA ALA A 18 10.20 -6.61 16.09
C ALA A 18 11.55 -6.83 15.41
N THR A 19 11.58 -7.80 14.50
CA THR A 19 12.67 -7.98 13.52
C THR A 19 12.04 -7.95 12.14
N LEU A 20 12.36 -6.91 11.35
CA LEU A 20 11.81 -6.71 10.02
C LEU A 20 12.61 -7.47 8.97
N TYR A 21 11.93 -8.12 8.05
CA TYR A 21 12.52 -8.68 6.83
C TYR A 21 12.38 -7.64 5.70
N TYR A 22 13.43 -7.49 4.90
CA TYR A 22 13.41 -6.61 3.72
C TYR A 22 14.14 -7.22 2.54
N GLU A 23 13.80 -6.74 1.35
CA GLU A 23 14.39 -7.10 0.07
C GLU A 23 14.88 -5.82 -0.62
N VAL A 24 16.05 -5.89 -1.31
CA VAL A 24 16.65 -4.76 -2.01
C VAL A 24 17.09 -5.18 -3.40
N ARG A 25 16.78 -4.33 -4.41
CA ARG A 25 17.21 -4.51 -5.80
C ARG A 25 17.78 -3.21 -6.36
N GLY A 26 18.66 -3.34 -7.35
CA GLY A 26 19.22 -2.19 -8.07
C GLY A 26 20.23 -1.38 -7.26
N GLU A 27 20.66 -0.29 -7.88
CA GLU A 27 21.62 0.69 -7.35
C GLU A 27 21.15 2.10 -7.72
N GLY A 28 21.42 3.09 -6.85
CA GLY A 28 21.03 4.48 -7.05
C GLY A 28 20.34 5.06 -5.82
N PRO A 29 19.61 6.18 -5.96
CA PRO A 29 18.84 6.77 -4.85
C PRO A 29 17.82 5.78 -4.28
N LEU A 30 17.61 5.81 -2.97
CA LEU A 30 16.70 4.88 -2.29
C LEU A 30 15.23 5.17 -2.63
N LEU A 31 14.50 4.14 -3.02
CA LEU A 31 13.04 4.07 -3.07
C LEU A 31 12.56 2.99 -2.11
N LEU A 32 11.90 3.38 -1.03
CA LEU A 32 11.26 2.45 -0.09
C LEU A 32 9.81 2.22 -0.50
N MET A 33 9.43 0.97 -0.77
CA MET A 33 8.07 0.55 -1.12
C MET A 33 7.42 -0.17 0.06
N MET A 34 6.31 0.37 0.55
CA MET A 34 5.59 -0.10 1.73
C MET A 34 4.26 -0.73 1.33
N PRO A 35 4.08 -2.05 1.51
CA PRO A 35 2.87 -2.76 1.10
C PRO A 35 1.70 -2.47 2.05
N GLY A 36 0.50 -2.32 1.48
CA GLY A 36 -0.73 -2.10 2.22
C GLY A 36 -1.55 -3.37 2.46
N GLY A 37 -2.59 -3.24 3.24
CA GLY A 37 -3.50 -4.34 3.57
C GLY A 37 -2.78 -5.49 4.26
N SER A 38 -2.96 -6.70 3.75
CA SER A 38 -2.28 -7.93 4.22
C SER A 38 -1.03 -8.28 3.39
N ALA A 39 -0.59 -7.39 2.51
CA ALA A 39 0.53 -7.66 1.61
C ALA A 39 1.89 -7.65 2.32
N ASP A 40 2.88 -8.30 1.71
CA ASP A 40 4.28 -8.29 2.10
C ASP A 40 5.18 -7.76 0.96
N ALA A 41 6.49 -7.69 1.17
CA ALA A 41 7.45 -7.17 0.19
C ALA A 41 7.30 -7.81 -1.20
N GLY A 42 6.95 -9.09 -1.25
CA GLY A 42 6.87 -9.86 -2.48
C GLY A 42 5.82 -9.36 -3.47
N ILE A 43 4.81 -8.60 -3.01
CA ILE A 43 3.78 -8.05 -3.91
C ILE A 43 4.37 -7.07 -4.92
N TYR A 44 5.49 -6.44 -4.61
CA TYR A 44 6.16 -5.47 -5.46
C TYR A 44 7.28 -6.03 -6.33
N ASP A 45 7.49 -7.37 -6.35
CA ASP A 45 8.61 -8.00 -7.06
C ASP A 45 8.74 -7.52 -8.52
N ARG A 46 7.64 -7.53 -9.28
CA ARG A 46 7.62 -7.08 -10.68
C ARG A 46 7.87 -5.58 -10.82
N MET A 47 7.28 -4.77 -9.96
CA MET A 47 7.49 -3.31 -9.97
C MET A 47 8.93 -2.96 -9.58
N ALA A 48 9.45 -3.59 -8.53
CA ALA A 48 10.82 -3.41 -8.07
C ALA A 48 11.85 -3.77 -9.14
N ALA A 49 11.63 -4.86 -9.90
CA ALA A 49 12.50 -5.26 -10.99
C ALA A 49 12.57 -4.21 -12.11
N GLN A 50 11.45 -3.52 -12.40
CA GLN A 50 11.41 -2.46 -13.42
C GLN A 50 12.04 -1.14 -12.96
N LEU A 51 11.97 -0.84 -11.66
CA LEU A 51 12.47 0.41 -11.10
C LEU A 51 13.95 0.32 -10.70
N ALA A 52 14.47 -0.89 -10.56
CA ALA A 52 15.84 -1.19 -10.13
C ALA A 52 16.94 -0.76 -11.11
N ASP A 53 16.59 -0.36 -12.32
CA ASP A 53 17.52 0.22 -13.30
C ASP A 53 17.99 1.64 -12.92
N ARG A 54 17.26 2.30 -12.00
CA ARG A 54 17.50 3.70 -11.64
C ARG A 54 17.55 3.93 -10.12
N TRP A 55 16.90 3.07 -9.34
CA TRP A 55 16.82 3.20 -7.88
C TRP A 55 17.35 1.98 -7.16
N THR A 56 17.87 2.20 -5.98
CA THR A 56 17.94 1.15 -4.97
C THR A 56 16.51 0.97 -4.45
N VAL A 57 15.79 -0.04 -4.96
CA VAL A 57 14.41 -0.33 -4.58
C VAL A 57 14.41 -1.27 -3.40
N ALA A 58 13.89 -0.82 -2.27
CA ALA A 58 13.69 -1.62 -1.07
C ALA A 58 12.20 -1.84 -0.80
N ALA A 59 11.82 -3.06 -0.45
CA ALA A 59 10.51 -3.40 0.07
C ALA A 59 10.67 -4.25 1.33
N PHE A 60 9.71 -4.21 2.25
CA PHE A 60 9.79 -4.97 3.50
C PHE A 60 8.45 -5.56 3.89
N ASP A 61 8.48 -6.60 4.71
CA ASP A 61 7.29 -7.13 5.34
C ASP A 61 6.96 -6.25 6.55
N PRO A 62 5.76 -5.69 6.68
CA PRO A 62 5.35 -4.96 7.88
C PRO A 62 5.51 -5.82 9.13
N ARG A 63 5.71 -5.19 10.29
CA ARG A 63 5.84 -5.89 11.57
C ARG A 63 4.68 -6.85 11.82
N GLY A 64 4.98 -8.08 12.22
CA GLY A 64 3.99 -9.12 12.46
C GLY A 64 3.45 -9.79 11.18
N TYR A 65 3.95 -9.43 9.99
CA TYR A 65 3.55 -10.03 8.72
C TYR A 65 4.64 -10.96 8.18
N SER A 66 4.23 -12.08 7.62
CA SER A 66 5.06 -12.98 6.82
C SER A 66 6.41 -13.34 7.47
N ARG A 67 7.50 -12.69 7.05
CA ARG A 67 8.87 -12.95 7.51
C ARG A 67 9.35 -11.97 8.59
N SER A 68 8.55 -10.94 8.90
CA SER A 68 8.81 -9.98 9.99
C SER A 68 8.16 -10.45 11.28
N VAL A 69 8.96 -10.66 12.31
CA VAL A 69 8.54 -11.31 13.55
C VAL A 69 8.44 -10.28 14.68
N LEU A 70 7.34 -10.31 15.45
CA LEU A 70 7.20 -9.55 16.69
C LEU A 70 8.00 -10.23 17.83
N ASP A 71 8.49 -9.43 18.78
CA ASP A 71 9.16 -9.94 19.97
C ASP A 71 8.18 -10.40 21.06
N GLY A 72 6.91 -10.06 20.94
CA GLY A 72 5.85 -10.36 21.88
C GLY A 72 4.54 -10.72 21.21
N GLU A 73 3.44 -10.63 21.94
CA GLU A 73 2.11 -10.93 21.44
C GLU A 73 1.66 -9.90 20.39
N THR A 74 0.82 -10.34 19.46
CA THR A 74 0.19 -9.47 18.47
C THR A 74 -0.93 -8.67 19.15
N GLY A 75 -0.87 -7.36 19.00
CA GLY A 75 -1.90 -6.41 19.47
C GLY A 75 -2.16 -5.35 18.41
N ASP A 76 -3.05 -4.40 18.71
CA ASP A 76 -3.35 -3.28 17.82
C ASP A 76 -2.07 -2.52 17.48
N GLN A 77 -1.84 -2.39 16.19
CA GLN A 77 -0.64 -1.72 15.66
C GLN A 77 -0.89 -0.21 15.55
N ARG A 78 0.19 0.52 15.55
CA ARG A 78 0.17 1.98 15.50
C ARG A 78 0.90 2.49 14.27
N VAL A 79 0.32 3.48 13.60
CA VAL A 79 0.88 4.13 12.42
C VAL A 79 2.27 4.69 12.72
N GLU A 80 2.43 5.37 13.85
CA GLU A 80 3.68 6.01 14.26
C GLU A 80 4.82 5.00 14.49
N VAL A 81 4.48 3.79 14.93
CA VAL A 81 5.46 2.72 15.13
C VAL A 81 5.93 2.15 13.79
N GLN A 82 5.02 1.96 12.83
CA GLN A 82 5.40 1.52 11.48
C GLN A 82 6.10 2.62 10.69
N SER A 83 5.78 3.88 10.93
CA SER A 83 6.52 5.04 10.41
C SER A 83 7.96 5.03 10.89
N GLU A 84 8.18 4.78 12.18
CA GLU A 84 9.51 4.66 12.78
C GLU A 84 10.30 3.44 12.23
N ASP A 85 9.60 2.34 11.92
CA ASP A 85 10.21 1.20 11.24
C ASP A 85 10.70 1.56 9.83
N ALA A 86 9.88 2.28 9.07
CA ALA A 86 10.24 2.76 7.75
C ALA A 86 11.43 3.74 7.80
N TYR A 87 11.44 4.66 8.77
CA TYR A 87 12.57 5.55 9.00
C TYR A 87 13.87 4.79 9.25
N ARG A 88 13.85 3.77 10.13
CA ARG A 88 15.04 2.95 10.43
C ARG A 88 15.53 2.13 9.24
N LEU A 89 14.61 1.70 8.36
CA LEU A 89 15.00 1.06 7.11
C LEU A 89 15.66 2.06 6.15
N ILE A 90 15.15 3.28 6.06
CA ILE A 90 15.77 4.36 5.27
C ILE A 90 17.17 4.66 5.82
N ASP A 91 17.32 4.77 7.13
CA ASP A 91 18.60 5.04 7.78
C ASP A 91 19.63 3.94 7.53
N LEU A 92 19.21 2.68 7.60
CA LEU A 92 20.06 1.52 7.29
C LEU A 92 20.50 1.48 5.81
N LEU A 93 19.57 1.80 4.89
CA LEU A 93 19.78 1.60 3.46
C LEU A 93 20.32 2.85 2.74
N SER A 94 20.31 4.00 3.41
CA SER A 94 20.93 5.26 2.98
C SER A 94 21.79 5.83 4.12
N PRO A 95 22.91 5.16 4.47
CA PRO A 95 23.71 5.48 5.65
C PRO A 95 24.48 6.81 5.53
N ASP A 96 24.64 7.33 4.33
CA ASP A 96 25.20 8.66 4.02
C ASP A 96 24.23 9.80 4.32
N GLY A 97 23.00 9.48 4.79
CA GLY A 97 21.97 10.46 5.11
C GLY A 97 21.22 11.04 3.91
N GLY A 98 21.44 10.49 2.69
CA GLY A 98 20.72 10.90 1.49
C GLY A 98 19.20 10.72 1.65
N PRO A 99 18.38 11.69 1.18
CA PRO A 99 16.93 11.57 1.31
C PRO A 99 16.36 10.52 0.36
N ALA A 100 15.39 9.73 0.85
CA ALA A 100 14.72 8.67 0.10
C ALA A 100 13.45 9.13 -0.59
N ALA A 101 13.06 8.42 -1.66
CA ALA A 101 11.67 8.38 -2.09
C ALA A 101 10.91 7.27 -1.35
N VAL A 102 9.62 7.49 -1.13
CA VAL A 102 8.74 6.51 -0.48
C VAL A 102 7.47 6.33 -1.31
N PHE A 103 7.08 5.08 -1.50
CA PHE A 103 5.79 4.69 -2.02
C PHE A 103 5.05 3.87 -0.97
N GLY A 104 3.88 4.31 -0.55
CA GLY A 104 2.97 3.56 0.32
C GLY A 104 1.61 3.36 -0.34
N SER A 105 1.02 2.18 -0.17
CA SER A 105 -0.31 1.85 -0.70
C SER A 105 -1.30 1.57 0.44
N SER A 106 -2.53 2.09 0.35
CA SER A 106 -3.60 1.82 1.32
C SER A 106 -3.17 2.11 2.77
N SER A 107 -3.22 1.14 3.69
CA SER A 107 -2.78 1.31 5.08
C SER A 107 -1.34 1.83 5.20
N SER A 108 -0.42 1.40 4.34
CA SER A 108 0.94 1.94 4.35
C SER A 108 1.07 3.31 3.66
N ALA A 109 0.07 3.76 2.90
CA ALA A 109 -0.01 5.16 2.49
C ALA A 109 -0.26 6.08 3.70
N VAL A 110 -1.01 5.61 4.71
CA VAL A 110 -1.17 6.33 5.98
C VAL A 110 0.15 6.42 6.74
N VAL A 111 0.93 5.33 6.74
CA VAL A 111 2.30 5.31 7.30
C VAL A 111 3.21 6.31 6.57
N ALA A 112 3.10 6.40 5.24
CA ALA A 112 3.88 7.35 4.45
C ALA A 112 3.56 8.81 4.77
N LEU A 113 2.29 9.12 5.08
CA LEU A 113 1.88 10.45 5.54
C LEU A 113 2.51 10.77 6.90
N ASP A 114 2.43 9.86 7.86
CA ASP A 114 3.05 10.04 9.19
C ASP A 114 4.58 10.18 9.09
N LEU A 115 5.21 9.37 8.24
CA LEU A 115 6.65 9.45 8.00
C LEU A 115 7.07 10.83 7.45
N LEU A 116 6.27 11.41 6.55
CA LEU A 116 6.53 12.75 6.03
C LEU A 116 6.42 13.82 7.11
N THR A 117 5.54 13.67 8.08
CA THR A 117 5.42 14.63 9.18
C THR A 117 6.56 14.53 10.20
N ARG A 118 7.05 13.31 10.46
CA ARG A 118 8.06 13.05 11.49
C ARG A 118 9.49 13.25 11.02
N HIS A 119 9.77 12.86 9.78
CA HIS A 119 11.11 12.80 9.22
C HIS A 119 11.20 13.46 7.82
N PRO A 120 10.67 14.70 7.66
CA PRO A 120 10.63 15.35 6.34
C PRO A 120 12.02 15.54 5.72
N GLU A 121 13.07 15.69 6.54
CA GLU A 121 14.46 15.88 6.10
C GLU A 121 15.04 14.63 5.42
N ARG A 122 14.53 13.44 5.77
CA ARG A 122 14.98 12.16 5.20
C ARG A 122 14.22 11.77 3.93
N LEU A 123 13.31 12.62 3.46
CA LEU A 123 12.45 12.35 2.31
C LEU A 123 12.59 13.45 1.26
N HIS A 124 12.70 13.05 0.00
CA HIS A 124 12.60 13.99 -1.12
C HIS A 124 11.29 13.84 -1.89
N ARG A 125 10.65 12.66 -1.82
CA ARG A 125 9.37 12.37 -2.47
C ARG A 125 8.59 11.34 -1.67
N VAL A 126 7.30 11.61 -1.48
CA VAL A 126 6.35 10.67 -0.87
C VAL A 126 5.18 10.49 -1.82
N ILE A 127 4.91 9.25 -2.21
CA ILE A 127 3.74 8.88 -3.01
C ILE A 127 2.87 8.00 -2.14
N ALA A 128 1.72 8.53 -1.71
CA ALA A 128 0.72 7.85 -0.90
C ALA A 128 -0.48 7.49 -1.78
N HIS A 129 -0.61 6.20 -2.15
CA HIS A 129 -1.69 5.72 -3.00
C HIS A 129 -2.90 5.31 -2.17
N GLU A 130 -3.98 6.08 -2.32
CA GLU A 130 -5.28 5.89 -1.66
C GLU A 130 -5.21 5.62 -0.16
N PRO A 131 -4.68 6.56 0.65
CA PRO A 131 -4.67 6.43 2.10
C PRO A 131 -6.11 6.46 2.65
N PRO A 132 -6.59 5.39 3.34
CA PRO A 132 -7.96 5.30 3.80
C PRO A 132 -8.19 6.07 5.12
N VAL A 133 -7.84 7.34 5.14
CA VAL A 133 -7.97 8.22 6.32
C VAL A 133 -9.41 8.68 6.46
N VAL A 134 -10.25 7.91 7.17
CA VAL A 134 -11.70 8.16 7.26
C VAL A 134 -12.05 9.50 7.88
N GLU A 135 -11.16 10.06 8.71
CA GLU A 135 -11.35 11.37 9.33
C GLU A 135 -11.42 12.54 8.32
N LEU A 136 -11.01 12.29 7.08
CA LEU A 136 -11.14 13.24 5.97
C LEU A 136 -12.36 13.00 5.08
N LEU A 137 -13.19 12.00 5.35
CA LEU A 137 -14.45 11.79 4.65
C LEU A 137 -15.47 12.90 4.95
N PRO A 138 -16.49 13.12 4.09
CA PRO A 138 -17.61 13.99 4.41
C PRO A 138 -18.36 13.55 5.67
N ASP A 139 -18.46 12.23 5.87
CA ASP A 139 -19.02 11.59 7.06
C ASP A 139 -17.97 10.59 7.63
N PRO A 140 -17.10 11.04 8.55
CA PRO A 140 -16.11 10.18 9.18
C PRO A 140 -16.71 9.03 9.98
N GLU A 141 -17.90 9.24 10.57
CA GLU A 141 -18.57 8.23 11.38
C GLU A 141 -18.99 7.02 10.53
N GLN A 142 -19.49 7.25 9.32
CA GLN A 142 -19.83 6.19 8.38
C GLN A 142 -18.59 5.34 8.04
N GLY A 143 -17.45 5.98 7.78
CA GLY A 143 -16.18 5.28 7.52
C GLY A 143 -15.72 4.44 8.71
N ARG A 144 -15.76 4.99 9.92
CA ARG A 144 -15.42 4.24 11.15
C ARG A 144 -16.36 3.07 11.38
N LYS A 145 -17.66 3.24 11.19
CA LYS A 145 -18.66 2.17 11.31
C LYS A 145 -18.39 1.04 10.32
N LEU A 146 -18.04 1.37 9.06
CA LEU A 146 -17.71 0.36 8.07
C LEU A 146 -16.54 -0.50 8.53
N PHE A 147 -15.40 0.10 8.88
CA PHE A 147 -14.21 -0.68 9.26
C PHE A 147 -14.39 -1.42 10.59
N ALA A 148 -15.15 -0.87 11.53
CA ALA A 148 -15.57 -1.58 12.74
C ALA A 148 -16.43 -2.80 12.39
N ALA A 149 -17.40 -2.68 11.48
CA ALA A 149 -18.25 -3.80 11.04
C ALA A 149 -17.42 -4.89 10.34
N VAL A 150 -16.40 -4.53 9.57
CA VAL A 150 -15.46 -5.50 8.96
C VAL A 150 -14.73 -6.30 10.04
N ARG A 151 -14.16 -5.61 11.06
CA ARG A 151 -13.47 -6.27 12.18
C ARG A 151 -14.44 -7.15 13.00
N ASP A 152 -15.64 -6.69 13.27
CA ASP A 152 -16.65 -7.46 14.01
C ASP A 152 -17.12 -8.68 13.20
N SER A 153 -17.26 -8.55 11.89
CA SER A 153 -17.53 -9.69 10.99
C SER A 153 -16.39 -10.70 11.00
N TYR A 154 -15.12 -10.22 11.02
CA TYR A 154 -13.96 -11.10 11.17
C TYR A 154 -14.02 -11.91 12.49
N ARG A 155 -14.28 -11.23 13.60
CA ARG A 155 -14.34 -11.85 14.94
C ARG A 155 -15.46 -12.89 15.06
N ARG A 156 -16.60 -12.61 14.43
CA ARG A 156 -17.79 -13.47 14.52
C ARG A 156 -17.77 -14.60 13.50
N ASP A 157 -17.42 -14.30 12.25
CA ASP A 157 -17.67 -15.17 11.09
C ASP A 157 -16.39 -15.49 10.28
N GLY A 158 -15.27 -14.91 10.67
CA GLY A 158 -13.95 -15.15 10.05
C GLY A 158 -13.65 -14.34 8.80
N VAL A 159 -12.52 -14.67 8.17
CA VAL A 159 -11.90 -13.88 7.09
C VAL A 159 -12.83 -13.68 5.88
N VAL A 160 -13.54 -14.73 5.44
CA VAL A 160 -14.36 -14.65 4.22
C VAL A 160 -15.51 -13.67 4.39
N ALA A 161 -16.19 -13.70 5.54
CA ALA A 161 -17.28 -12.76 5.84
C ALA A 161 -16.77 -11.33 5.97
N ALA A 162 -15.63 -11.12 6.64
CA ALA A 162 -15.01 -9.81 6.76
C ALA A 162 -14.66 -9.19 5.40
N LEU A 163 -14.08 -9.97 4.49
CA LEU A 163 -13.75 -9.49 3.14
C LEU A 163 -15.00 -9.17 2.32
N ALA A 164 -16.10 -9.93 2.49
CA ALA A 164 -17.37 -9.62 1.87
C ALA A 164 -17.92 -8.28 2.39
N THR A 165 -18.00 -8.10 3.72
CA THR A 165 -18.43 -6.86 4.37
C THR A 165 -17.58 -5.65 3.91
N MET A 166 -16.26 -5.83 3.78
CA MET A 166 -15.37 -4.80 3.30
C MET A 166 -15.66 -4.42 1.85
N THR A 167 -15.83 -5.41 0.97
CA THR A 167 -16.13 -5.18 -0.45
C THR A 167 -17.45 -4.44 -0.63
N GLU A 168 -18.52 -4.89 0.03
CA GLU A 168 -19.84 -4.25 0.01
C GLU A 168 -19.76 -2.78 0.46
N GLY A 169 -19.09 -2.54 1.59
CA GLY A 169 -18.97 -1.19 2.14
C GLY A 169 -18.11 -0.24 1.33
N LEU A 170 -17.06 -0.74 0.67
CA LEU A 170 -16.18 0.10 -0.15
C LEU A 170 -16.79 0.43 -1.52
N THR A 171 -17.56 -0.48 -2.11
CA THR A 171 -18.16 -0.32 -3.44
C THR A 171 -19.55 0.30 -3.41
N GLY A 172 -20.22 0.29 -2.27
CA GLY A 172 -21.62 0.69 -2.13
C GLY A 172 -22.59 -0.26 -2.86
N GLN A 173 -22.11 -1.42 -3.30
CA GLN A 173 -22.89 -2.48 -3.94
C GLN A 173 -23.00 -3.64 -2.96
N GLU A 174 -24.20 -4.13 -2.72
CA GLU A 174 -24.36 -5.46 -2.14
C GLU A 174 -23.50 -6.43 -2.96
N ALA A 175 -22.70 -7.25 -2.28
CA ALA A 175 -21.98 -8.32 -2.95
C ALA A 175 -23.04 -9.32 -3.42
N GLU A 176 -23.66 -9.02 -4.55
CA GLU A 176 -24.46 -10.03 -5.26
C GLU A 176 -23.52 -11.22 -5.47
N ARG A 177 -23.85 -12.33 -4.87
CA ARG A 177 -23.27 -13.61 -5.25
C ARG A 177 -23.50 -13.68 -6.77
N PRO A 178 -22.46 -13.61 -7.61
CA PRO A 178 -22.68 -13.58 -9.05
C PRO A 178 -23.49 -14.80 -9.41
N ALA A 179 -24.70 -14.58 -9.94
CA ALA A 179 -25.53 -15.65 -10.43
C ALA A 179 -24.73 -16.47 -11.43
N GLU A 180 -24.94 -17.77 -11.49
CA GLU A 180 -24.16 -18.70 -12.34
C GLU A 180 -24.10 -18.24 -13.80
N GLY A 181 -25.12 -17.49 -14.26
CA GLY A 181 -25.18 -16.83 -15.58
C GLY A 181 -24.21 -15.64 -15.73
N GLU A 182 -23.93 -14.88 -14.65
CA GLU A 182 -22.99 -13.75 -14.71
C GLU A 182 -21.54 -14.20 -14.67
N ARG A 183 -21.24 -15.31 -13.97
CA ARG A 183 -19.92 -15.97 -14.04
C ARG A 183 -19.61 -16.42 -15.47
N ARG A 184 -20.59 -16.99 -16.17
CA ARG A 184 -20.48 -17.35 -17.59
C ARG A 184 -20.33 -16.11 -18.49
N ALA A 185 -21.13 -15.08 -18.29
CA ALA A 185 -21.06 -13.86 -19.09
C ALA A 185 -19.77 -13.06 -18.84
N ARG A 186 -19.17 -13.13 -17.64
CA ARG A 186 -17.86 -12.53 -17.31
C ARG A 186 -16.72 -13.34 -17.92
N ALA A 187 -16.81 -14.68 -17.88
CA ALA A 187 -15.89 -15.58 -18.58
C ALA A 187 -15.97 -15.40 -20.10
N ASP A 188 -17.17 -15.26 -20.68
CA ASP A 188 -17.38 -15.02 -22.12
C ASP A 188 -16.93 -13.61 -22.55
N ARG A 189 -17.04 -12.57 -21.70
CA ARG A 189 -16.48 -11.23 -21.96
C ARG A 189 -14.96 -11.24 -21.86
N ALA A 190 -14.38 -11.93 -20.88
CA ALA A 190 -12.94 -12.12 -20.78
C ALA A 190 -12.38 -12.89 -21.99
N ALA A 191 -13.13 -13.85 -22.51
CA ALA A 191 -12.76 -14.61 -23.70
C ALA A 191 -12.88 -13.79 -25.01
N ARG A 192 -13.77 -12.79 -25.08
CA ARG A 192 -14.00 -11.95 -26.29
C ARG A 192 -13.25 -10.63 -26.30
N GLY A 193 -12.89 -10.12 -25.14
CA GLY A 193 -12.09 -8.90 -25.02
C GLY A 193 -10.66 -9.26 -24.75
N GLY A 194 -9.81 -9.46 -25.74
CA GLY A 194 -8.39 -9.75 -25.80
C GLY A 194 -7.50 -9.63 -24.53
N HIS A 195 -8.07 -9.77 -23.34
CA HIS A 195 -7.35 -9.96 -22.10
C HIS A 195 -6.87 -11.40 -22.06
N ARG A 196 -5.58 -11.57 -22.19
CA ARG A 196 -4.84 -12.79 -21.95
C ARG A 196 -5.46 -13.45 -20.71
N ALA A 197 -5.96 -14.69 -20.87
CA ALA A 197 -6.37 -15.50 -19.72
C ALA A 197 -5.29 -15.35 -18.65
N ALA A 198 -5.69 -14.99 -17.42
CA ALA A 198 -4.73 -14.82 -16.32
C ALA A 198 -3.90 -16.12 -16.27
N ALA A 199 -2.61 -16.01 -16.57
CA ALA A 199 -1.70 -17.14 -16.48
C ALA A 199 -1.77 -17.67 -15.04
N GLU A 200 -1.67 -18.97 -14.86
CA GLU A 200 -1.54 -19.54 -13.52
C GLU A 200 -0.40 -18.81 -12.79
N PRO A 201 -0.58 -18.44 -11.51
CA PRO A 201 0.46 -17.76 -10.77
C PRO A 201 1.72 -18.64 -10.74
N SER A 202 2.86 -18.02 -10.95
CA SER A 202 4.15 -18.70 -10.79
C SER A 202 4.29 -19.26 -9.35
N PRO A 203 5.17 -20.24 -9.12
CA PRO A 203 5.41 -20.74 -7.75
C PRO A 203 5.74 -19.63 -6.75
N TYR A 204 6.44 -18.58 -7.18
CA TYR A 204 6.76 -17.43 -6.36
C TYR A 204 5.50 -16.60 -6.02
N GLU A 205 4.70 -16.26 -7.01
CA GLU A 205 3.45 -15.52 -6.81
C GLU A 205 2.47 -16.31 -5.93
N ALA A 206 2.37 -17.63 -6.13
CA ALA A 206 1.55 -18.50 -5.29
C ALA A 206 2.00 -18.45 -3.82
N GLU A 207 3.31 -18.43 -3.57
CA GLU A 207 3.86 -18.31 -2.21
C GLU A 207 3.58 -16.91 -1.61
N VAL A 208 3.71 -15.82 -2.39
CA VAL A 208 3.33 -14.47 -1.97
C VAL A 208 1.86 -14.43 -1.56
N PHE A 209 0.95 -14.94 -2.39
CA PHE A 209 -0.48 -14.96 -2.09
C PHE A 209 -0.80 -15.83 -0.87
N ARG A 210 -0.08 -16.94 -0.67
CA ARG A 210 -0.22 -17.76 0.54
C ARG A 210 0.13 -16.97 1.80
N ARG A 211 1.23 -16.23 1.79
CA ARG A 211 1.66 -15.38 2.91
C ARG A 211 0.68 -14.23 3.15
N MET A 212 0.25 -13.54 2.10
CA MET A 212 -0.77 -12.48 2.21
C MET A 212 -2.06 -12.99 2.87
N ARG A 213 -2.50 -14.20 2.50
CA ARG A 213 -3.67 -14.83 3.14
C ARG A 213 -3.42 -15.13 4.61
N ALA A 214 -2.21 -15.56 4.96
CA ALA A 214 -1.83 -15.81 6.36
C ALA A 214 -1.75 -14.52 7.19
N ASN A 215 -1.50 -13.36 6.58
CA ASN A 215 -1.47 -12.05 7.23
C ASN A 215 -2.87 -11.46 7.48
N LEU A 216 -3.92 -11.95 6.80
CA LEU A 216 -5.29 -11.40 6.91
C LEU A 216 -5.80 -11.30 8.35
N PRO A 217 -5.59 -12.29 9.24
CA PRO A 217 -5.96 -12.16 10.65
C PRO A 217 -5.36 -10.93 11.33
N VAL A 218 -4.06 -10.70 11.16
CA VAL A 218 -3.38 -9.55 11.76
C VAL A 218 -3.90 -8.23 11.16
N PHE A 219 -4.09 -8.19 9.84
CA PHE A 219 -4.63 -7.02 9.16
C PHE A 219 -6.04 -6.67 9.65
N LEU A 220 -6.96 -7.63 9.62
CA LEU A 220 -8.38 -7.41 9.95
C LEU A 220 -8.60 -7.07 11.43
N GLU A 221 -7.82 -7.70 12.32
CA GLU A 221 -7.96 -7.50 13.76
C GLU A 221 -7.20 -6.27 14.27
N HIS A 222 -5.95 -6.07 13.82
CA HIS A 222 -4.98 -5.20 14.50
C HIS A 222 -4.48 -4.01 13.68
N VAL A 223 -4.78 -3.95 12.38
CA VAL A 223 -4.27 -2.88 11.50
C VAL A 223 -5.41 -2.06 10.92
N LEU A 224 -6.45 -2.69 10.39
CA LEU A 224 -7.51 -2.04 9.62
C LEU A 224 -8.11 -0.84 10.35
N CYS A 225 -8.66 -1.04 11.55
CA CYS A 225 -9.31 0.03 12.31
C CYS A 225 -8.33 1.09 12.83
N PRO A 226 -7.20 0.75 13.48
CA PRO A 226 -6.26 1.76 13.94
C PRO A 226 -5.71 2.65 12.84
N PHE A 227 -5.45 2.10 11.64
CA PHE A 227 -4.85 2.85 10.54
C PHE A 227 -5.88 3.70 9.79
N SER A 228 -7.09 3.18 9.58
CA SER A 228 -8.15 3.96 8.94
C SER A 228 -8.65 5.12 9.81
N SER A 229 -8.60 4.97 11.14
CA SER A 229 -8.99 6.02 12.11
C SER A 229 -7.83 6.97 12.47
N TYR A 230 -6.67 6.82 11.82
CA TYR A 230 -5.54 7.72 12.04
C TYR A 230 -5.91 9.16 11.66
N VAL A 231 -5.55 10.12 12.51
CA VAL A 231 -5.74 11.55 12.27
C VAL A 231 -4.40 12.15 11.84
N PRO A 232 -4.21 12.48 10.56
CA PRO A 232 -2.96 13.08 10.11
C PRO A 232 -2.78 14.49 10.65
N ASP A 233 -1.57 14.86 10.98
CA ASP A 233 -1.19 16.23 11.28
C ASP A 233 -1.19 17.06 9.99
N LEU A 234 -2.29 17.75 9.72
CA LEU A 234 -2.48 18.52 8.49
C LEU A 234 -1.53 19.73 8.41
N GLU A 235 -1.15 20.32 9.54
CA GLU A 235 -0.22 21.45 9.57
C GLU A 235 1.18 20.98 9.18
N ALA A 236 1.68 19.94 9.81
CA ALA A 236 2.99 19.35 9.49
C ALA A 236 3.05 18.82 8.05
N LEU A 237 1.98 18.18 7.56
CA LEU A 237 1.87 17.76 6.15
C LEU A 237 1.92 18.95 5.19
N GLY A 238 1.30 20.09 5.54
CA GLY A 238 1.35 21.32 4.76
C GLY A 238 2.78 21.82 4.55
N TYR A 239 3.64 21.75 5.57
CA TYR A 239 5.06 22.09 5.43
C TYR A 239 5.82 21.14 4.50
N GLY A 240 5.36 19.90 4.38
CA GLY A 240 5.94 18.87 3.49
C GLY A 240 5.26 18.76 2.12
N ALA A 241 4.25 19.56 1.82
CA ALA A 241 3.35 19.39 0.67
C ALA A 241 4.07 19.32 -0.68
N GLN A 242 5.17 20.07 -0.87
CA GLN A 242 5.97 20.04 -2.09
C GLN A 242 6.60 18.66 -2.38
N LYS A 243 6.71 17.80 -1.37
CA LYS A 243 7.21 16.42 -1.49
C LYS A 243 6.09 15.39 -1.64
N LEU A 244 4.84 15.79 -1.35
CA LEU A 244 3.69 14.90 -1.30
C LEU A 244 3.02 14.74 -2.65
N THR A 245 2.78 13.50 -3.04
CA THR A 245 1.92 13.09 -4.14
C THR A 245 0.90 12.09 -3.62
N ILE A 246 -0.36 12.39 -3.78
CA ILE A 246 -1.45 11.45 -3.55
C ILE A 246 -1.75 10.74 -4.85
N GLY A 247 -1.66 9.42 -4.83
CA GLY A 247 -2.08 8.56 -5.93
C GLY A 247 -3.55 8.17 -5.79
N VAL A 248 -4.28 8.18 -6.89
CA VAL A 248 -5.67 7.70 -6.96
C VAL A 248 -5.80 6.78 -8.17
N GLY A 249 -6.35 5.60 -7.98
CA GLY A 249 -6.64 4.66 -9.06
C GLY A 249 -7.72 5.21 -9.99
N ARG A 250 -7.51 5.09 -11.30
CA ARG A 250 -8.49 5.53 -12.31
C ARG A 250 -9.86 4.89 -12.09
N ASP A 251 -9.88 3.63 -11.69
CA ASP A 251 -11.10 2.83 -11.59
C ASP A 251 -11.73 2.86 -10.17
N SER A 252 -11.07 3.52 -9.21
CA SER A 252 -11.54 3.69 -7.82
C SER A 252 -11.85 5.14 -7.40
N ARG A 253 -11.84 6.10 -8.33
CA ARG A 253 -12.01 7.54 -8.04
C ARG A 253 -13.25 7.89 -7.22
N THR A 254 -14.31 7.13 -7.34
CA THR A 254 -15.58 7.33 -6.63
C THR A 254 -15.71 6.47 -5.38
N LEU A 255 -14.75 5.59 -5.13
CA LEU A 255 -14.79 4.69 -3.98
C LEU A 255 -14.31 5.40 -2.71
N LEU A 256 -14.76 4.88 -1.58
CA LEU A 256 -14.44 5.41 -0.26
C LEU A 256 -12.92 5.54 -0.03
N THR A 257 -12.10 4.64 -0.58
CA THR A 257 -10.65 4.65 -0.42
C THR A 257 -9.94 5.81 -1.12
N ALA A 258 -10.52 6.34 -2.21
CA ALA A 258 -9.91 7.41 -3.00
C ALA A 258 -10.28 8.82 -2.47
N ILE A 259 -11.48 8.98 -1.90
CA ILE A 259 -12.01 10.28 -1.46
C ILE A 259 -11.11 10.97 -0.43
N PRO A 260 -10.61 10.30 0.64
CA PRO A 260 -9.78 10.95 1.66
C PRO A 260 -8.50 11.55 1.08
N GLY A 261 -7.87 10.87 0.13
CA GLY A 261 -6.64 11.33 -0.50
C GLY A 261 -6.83 12.63 -1.29
N ALA A 262 -7.88 12.73 -2.10
CA ALA A 262 -8.21 13.96 -2.82
C ALA A 262 -8.46 15.13 -1.85
N ARG A 263 -9.26 14.88 -0.80
CA ARG A 263 -9.53 15.88 0.23
C ARG A 263 -8.30 16.30 1.04
N LEU A 264 -7.34 15.40 1.20
CA LEU A 264 -6.07 15.74 1.82
C LEU A 264 -5.33 16.78 0.99
N VAL A 265 -5.22 16.58 -0.32
CA VAL A 265 -4.56 17.54 -1.24
C VAL A 265 -5.25 18.91 -1.19
N ASP A 266 -6.59 18.95 -1.14
CA ASP A 266 -7.34 20.21 -1.02
C ASP A 266 -7.00 20.97 0.27
N LYS A 267 -6.66 20.26 1.34
CA LYS A 267 -6.37 20.85 2.66
C LYS A 267 -4.92 21.27 2.86
N VAL A 268 -3.98 20.44 2.39
CA VAL A 268 -2.56 20.61 2.71
C VAL A 268 -1.72 20.99 1.48
N GLY A 269 -2.27 20.88 0.28
CA GLY A 269 -1.52 20.98 -0.96
C GLY A 269 -0.87 19.65 -1.34
N GLY A 270 0.09 19.71 -2.25
CA GLY A 270 0.69 18.54 -2.85
C GLY A 270 0.12 18.25 -4.24
N ARG A 271 0.39 17.07 -4.78
CA ARG A 271 -0.11 16.65 -6.09
C ARG A 271 -1.15 15.56 -5.96
N LEU A 272 -2.18 15.63 -6.81
CA LEU A 272 -3.08 14.52 -7.05
C LEU A 272 -2.72 13.90 -8.40
N VAL A 273 -2.41 12.60 -8.42
CA VAL A 273 -1.94 11.88 -9.60
C VAL A 273 -2.77 10.61 -9.80
N GLU A 274 -3.29 10.45 -11.03
CA GLU A 274 -4.02 9.25 -11.41
C GLU A 274 -3.04 8.11 -11.74
N PHE A 275 -3.34 6.91 -11.21
CA PHE A 275 -2.64 5.67 -11.46
C PHE A 275 -3.51 4.67 -12.23
N PRO A 276 -2.92 3.73 -13.00
CA PRO A 276 -3.66 2.65 -13.67
C PRO A 276 -4.37 1.74 -12.67
N GLY A 277 -5.52 1.20 -13.08
CA GLY A 277 -6.34 0.31 -12.25
C GLY A 277 -7.10 1.02 -11.14
N GLY A 278 -7.51 0.29 -10.12
CA GLY A 278 -8.20 0.77 -8.94
C GLY A 278 -7.32 0.82 -7.70
N HIS A 279 -7.95 0.58 -6.54
CA HIS A 279 -7.27 0.52 -5.24
C HIS A 279 -6.11 -0.48 -5.20
N THR A 280 -6.25 -1.58 -5.91
CA THR A 280 -5.27 -2.67 -6.05
C THR A 280 -4.49 -2.61 -7.37
N GLY A 281 -4.50 -1.49 -8.08
CA GLY A 281 -3.88 -1.32 -9.40
C GLY A 281 -2.41 -1.74 -9.46
N CYS A 282 -1.66 -1.56 -8.38
CA CYS A 282 -0.26 -2.01 -8.28
C CYS A 282 -0.08 -3.55 -8.36
N THR A 283 -1.15 -4.31 -8.15
CA THR A 283 -1.16 -5.78 -8.27
C THR A 283 -1.90 -6.26 -9.52
N GLU A 284 -2.87 -5.50 -10.00
CA GLU A 284 -3.67 -5.82 -11.19
C GLU A 284 -2.89 -5.61 -12.47
N ASP A 285 -2.16 -4.50 -12.58
CA ASP A 285 -1.28 -4.16 -13.69
C ASP A 285 0.03 -3.55 -13.18
N PRO A 286 0.91 -4.38 -12.61
CA PRO A 286 2.17 -3.90 -12.01
C PRO A 286 3.09 -3.22 -13.02
N ASP A 287 3.00 -3.55 -14.30
CA ASP A 287 3.87 -2.98 -15.34
C ASP A 287 3.44 -1.54 -15.67
N ALA A 288 2.16 -1.31 -15.93
CA ALA A 288 1.64 0.04 -16.15
C ALA A 288 1.75 0.90 -14.88
N PHE A 289 1.52 0.29 -13.71
CA PHE A 289 1.64 1.00 -12.44
C PHE A 289 3.09 1.43 -12.15
N ALA A 290 4.08 0.56 -12.39
CA ALA A 290 5.49 0.88 -12.24
C ALA A 290 5.94 2.00 -13.20
N ALA A 291 5.46 1.99 -14.44
CA ALA A 291 5.74 3.05 -15.41
C ALA A 291 5.21 4.41 -14.90
N ARG A 292 3.96 4.43 -14.39
CA ARG A 292 3.36 5.64 -13.83
C ARG A 292 4.03 6.11 -12.54
N LEU A 293 4.43 5.15 -11.69
CA LEU A 293 5.19 5.45 -10.47
C LEU A 293 6.55 6.08 -10.80
N ARG A 294 7.24 5.55 -11.81
CA ARG A 294 8.49 6.13 -12.33
C ARG A 294 8.31 7.60 -12.75
N GLU A 295 7.27 7.91 -13.50
CA GLU A 295 6.95 9.28 -13.90
C GLU A 295 6.74 10.18 -12.68
N ALA A 296 5.89 9.76 -11.73
CA ALA A 296 5.58 10.52 -10.53
C ALA A 296 6.80 10.75 -9.61
N LEU A 297 7.76 9.80 -9.60
CA LEU A 297 9.03 9.93 -8.88
C LEU A 297 9.96 10.96 -9.53
N LEU A 298 9.89 11.12 -10.87
CA LEU A 298 10.74 12.02 -11.65
C LEU A 298 10.14 13.41 -11.82
N ASP A 299 8.88 13.62 -11.53
CA ASP A 299 8.24 14.92 -11.60
C ASP A 299 9.02 15.96 -10.77
N PRO A 300 9.24 17.18 -11.27
CA PRO A 300 9.91 18.21 -10.48
C PRO A 300 9.07 18.51 -9.20
N PRO A 301 9.70 18.91 -8.10
CA PRO A 301 8.95 19.33 -6.91
C PRO A 301 8.03 20.52 -7.24
N LEU A 302 6.92 20.66 -6.50
CA LEU A 302 6.06 21.84 -6.61
C LEU A 302 6.84 23.09 -6.20
N PRO A 303 6.62 24.24 -6.84
CA PRO A 303 7.17 25.49 -6.38
C PRO A 303 6.67 25.79 -4.95
N ARG A 304 7.52 26.44 -4.16
CA ARG A 304 7.17 26.89 -2.80
C ARG A 304 6.19 28.05 -2.84
#